data_d7413997dbf7d6e49d759f11be578d5f
#
_entry.id   d7413997dbf7d6e49d759f11be578d5f
#
_cell.length_a   1.000
_cell.length_b   1.000
_cell.length_c   1.000
_cell.angle_alpha   90.00
_cell.angle_beta   90.00
_cell.angle_gamma   90.00
#
_symmetry.space_group_name_H-M   'P 1'
#
loop_
_entity.id
_entity.type
_entity.pdbx_description
1 polymer ?
#
loop_
_entity_poly.entity_id
_entity_poly.type
_entity_poly.pdbx_seq_one_letter_code
_entity_poly.pdbx_strand_id
1 'polypeptide(L)'
;SRTHIEREREREMATSGTGGVLSIEVGDGVLEAHKKMGSLSVDGAAVILKVEGNVLLLEHSMLEGGSVTVDDVAEELSPREPRFILYLFKKRHDELRVSYPFLLIRYIPETANPRMRMTYAQLSLAVSAALPVQYVLECRDLDELTTEWVLANAVSGPK
;
A
#
# COMPACT_ATOMS: atom_id res chain seq x y z
N SER A 1 -23.43 -0.92 -22.27
CA SER A 1 -22.51 0.11 -21.81
C SER A 1 -21.32 -0.52 -21.12
N ARG A 2 -20.20 0.12 -21.21
CA ARG A 2 -18.97 -0.37 -20.64
C ARG A 2 -18.78 0.09 -19.21
N THR A 3 -18.14 -0.76 -18.43
CA THR A 3 -17.78 -0.40 -17.06
C THR A 3 -16.57 0.54 -17.10
N HIS A 4 -16.34 1.23 -16.00
CA HIS A 4 -15.18 2.08 -15.84
C HIS A 4 -13.88 1.27 -16.01
N ILE A 5 -13.87 0.06 -15.48
CA ILE A 5 -12.72 -0.85 -15.56
C ILE A 5 -12.41 -1.23 -17.01
N GLU A 6 -13.44 -1.53 -17.79
CA GLU A 6 -13.24 -1.87 -19.19
C GLU A 6 -12.66 -0.71 -19.98
N ARG A 7 -13.13 0.51 -19.72
CA ARG A 7 -12.60 1.69 -20.38
C ARG A 7 -11.16 1.96 -20.02
N GLU A 8 -10.81 1.72 -18.78
CA GLU A 8 -9.43 1.89 -18.36
C GLU A 8 -8.50 0.86 -18.99
N ARG A 9 -8.96 -0.38 -19.10
CA ARG A 9 -8.18 -1.41 -19.78
C ARG A 9 -7.90 -1.06 -21.22
N GLU A 10 -8.88 -0.51 -21.91
CA GLU A 10 -8.69 -0.10 -23.29
C GLU A 10 -7.69 1.02 -23.43
N ARG A 11 -7.73 1.99 -22.52
CA ARG A 11 -6.74 3.07 -22.55
C ARG A 11 -5.35 2.54 -22.29
N GLU A 12 -5.23 1.62 -21.37
CA GLU A 12 -3.96 1.01 -21.04
C GLU A 12 -3.41 0.20 -22.20
N MET A 13 -4.26 -0.56 -22.86
CA MET A 13 -3.86 -1.33 -24.04
C MET A 13 -3.42 -0.42 -25.16
N ALA A 14 -4.06 0.73 -25.32
CA ALA A 14 -3.68 1.68 -26.35
C ALA A 14 -2.31 2.30 -26.09
N THR A 15 -1.91 2.40 -24.84
CA THR A 15 -0.62 3.01 -24.47
C THR A 15 0.46 1.98 -24.21
N SER A 16 0.11 0.72 -24.02
CA SER A 16 1.05 -0.31 -23.62
C SER A 16 1.97 -0.77 -24.73
N GLY A 17 1.76 -0.31 -25.94
CA GLY A 17 2.66 -0.63 -27.05
C GLY A 17 4.07 -0.10 -26.88
N THR A 18 4.31 0.73 -25.88
CA THR A 18 5.63 1.26 -25.58
C THR A 18 6.44 0.36 -24.63
N GLY A 19 5.90 -0.77 -24.30
CA GLY A 19 6.66 -1.85 -23.72
C GLY A 19 7.07 -1.71 -22.28
N GLY A 20 6.43 -2.39 -21.41
CA GLY A 20 6.97 -2.67 -20.12
C GLY A 20 6.33 -2.00 -18.93
N VAL A 21 5.40 -1.10 -19.13
CA VAL A 21 4.68 -0.54 -18.00
C VAL A 21 3.50 -1.43 -17.68
N LEU A 22 3.56 -2.09 -16.53
CA LEU A 22 2.43 -2.89 -16.06
C LEU A 22 1.41 -1.98 -15.42
N SER A 23 0.16 -2.31 -15.63
CA SER A 23 -0.95 -1.57 -15.04
C SER A 23 -1.70 -2.47 -14.08
N ILE A 24 -2.42 -1.85 -13.16
CA ILE A 24 -3.19 -2.55 -12.16
C ILE A 24 -4.60 -1.97 -12.10
N GLU A 25 -5.58 -2.84 -11.97
CA GLU A 25 -6.93 -2.42 -11.67
C GLU A 25 -7.06 -2.25 -10.16
N VAL A 26 -7.66 -1.17 -9.73
CA VAL A 26 -7.88 -0.94 -8.31
C VAL A 26 -9.32 -1.24 -8.00
N GLY A 27 -9.55 -2.20 -7.12
CA GLY A 27 -10.92 -2.58 -6.74
C GLY A 27 -11.63 -1.47 -6.00
N ASP A 28 -12.95 -1.44 -6.09
CA ASP A 28 -13.77 -0.41 -5.48
C ASP A 28 -13.56 -0.31 -3.97
N GLY A 29 -13.40 -1.46 -3.30
CA GLY A 29 -13.15 -1.48 -1.86
C GLY A 29 -11.86 -0.78 -1.48
N VAL A 30 -10.84 -0.86 -2.34
CA VAL A 30 -9.55 -0.20 -2.11
C VAL A 30 -9.70 1.31 -2.23
N LEU A 31 -10.40 1.77 -3.27
CA LEU A 31 -10.61 3.21 -3.47
C LEU A 31 -11.42 3.81 -2.32
N GLU A 32 -12.45 3.11 -1.87
CA GLU A 32 -13.24 3.56 -0.73
C GLU A 32 -12.41 3.62 0.55
N ALA A 33 -11.58 2.61 0.78
CA ALA A 33 -10.74 2.57 1.97
C ALA A 33 -9.72 3.71 1.96
N HIS A 34 -9.10 3.96 0.82
CA HIS A 34 -8.14 5.05 0.69
C HIS A 34 -8.81 6.40 0.96
N LYS A 35 -10.00 6.59 0.41
CA LYS A 35 -10.76 7.83 0.62
C LYS A 35 -11.14 7.99 2.09
N LYS A 36 -11.61 6.93 2.71
CA LYS A 36 -12.00 6.95 4.11
C LYS A 36 -10.80 7.26 5.01
N MET A 37 -9.66 6.64 4.75
CA MET A 37 -8.43 6.91 5.49
C MET A 37 -8.02 8.38 5.37
N GLY A 38 -8.19 8.95 4.18
CA GLY A 38 -7.82 10.33 3.94
C GLY A 38 -8.59 11.35 4.77
N SER A 39 -9.75 10.94 5.30
CA SER A 39 -10.55 11.81 6.16
C SER A 39 -10.22 11.62 7.65
N LEU A 40 -9.35 10.67 7.98
CA LEU A 40 -8.99 10.39 9.36
C LEU A 40 -7.82 11.24 9.82
N SER A 41 -7.86 11.67 11.06
CA SER A 41 -6.77 12.39 11.70
C SER A 41 -6.34 11.59 12.92
N VAL A 42 -5.80 10.40 12.66
CA VAL A 42 -5.45 9.45 13.71
C VAL A 42 -4.00 8.99 13.55
N ASP A 43 -3.41 8.59 14.65
CA ASP A 43 -2.05 8.07 14.66
C ASP A 43 -2.08 6.56 14.63
N GLY A 44 -2.48 6.03 13.49
CA GLY A 44 -2.50 4.60 13.28
C GLY A 44 -3.79 4.10 12.69
N ALA A 45 -3.78 3.84 11.39
CA ALA A 45 -4.85 3.15 10.67
C ALA A 45 -4.19 2.42 9.52
N ALA A 46 -4.69 1.26 9.17
CA ALA A 46 -4.06 0.45 8.13
C ALA A 46 -5.07 -0.28 7.28
N VAL A 47 -4.67 -0.55 6.06
CA VAL A 47 -5.43 -1.39 5.14
C VAL A 47 -4.45 -2.34 4.49
N ILE A 48 -4.76 -3.62 4.51
CA ILE A 48 -3.93 -4.65 3.88
C ILE A 48 -4.56 -5.00 2.54
N LEU A 49 -3.75 -4.93 1.50
CA LEU A 49 -4.16 -5.12 0.12
C LEU A 49 -3.44 -6.31 -0.49
N LYS A 50 -4.14 -7.04 -1.33
CA LYS A 50 -3.54 -8.16 -2.06
C LYS A 50 -3.79 -8.01 -3.55
N VAL A 51 -3.01 -8.73 -4.34
CA VAL A 51 -3.14 -8.75 -5.79
C VAL A 51 -3.62 -10.12 -6.23
N GLU A 52 -4.67 -10.12 -7.06
CA GLU A 52 -5.13 -11.33 -7.73
C GLU A 52 -5.18 -11.02 -9.23
N GLY A 53 -4.33 -11.70 -10.00
CA GLY A 53 -4.14 -11.33 -11.39
C GLY A 53 -3.49 -9.97 -11.47
N ASN A 54 -4.19 -8.99 -12.04
CA ASN A 54 -3.74 -7.61 -12.05
C ASN A 54 -4.72 -6.69 -11.31
N VAL A 55 -5.48 -7.26 -10.37
CA VAL A 55 -6.46 -6.49 -9.60
C VAL A 55 -5.98 -6.35 -8.17
N LEU A 56 -5.97 -5.12 -7.69
CA LEU A 56 -5.63 -4.81 -6.30
C LEU A 56 -6.91 -4.87 -5.47
N LEU A 57 -6.92 -5.73 -4.47
CA LEU A 57 -8.10 -6.00 -3.66
C LEU A 57 -7.85 -5.69 -2.19
N LEU A 58 -8.91 -5.30 -1.50
CA LEU A 58 -8.88 -5.09 -0.06
C LEU A 58 -8.97 -6.46 0.63
N GLU A 59 -7.97 -6.79 1.44
CA GLU A 59 -8.01 -8.01 2.23
C GLU A 59 -8.48 -7.75 3.64
N HIS A 60 -7.96 -6.72 4.28
CA HIS A 60 -8.27 -6.44 5.67
C HIS A 60 -8.21 -4.95 5.94
N SER A 61 -9.17 -4.44 6.67
CA SER A 61 -9.25 -3.02 7.00
C SER A 61 -9.12 -2.85 8.51
N MET A 62 -8.19 -2.01 8.94
CA MET A 62 -7.91 -1.74 10.35
C MET A 62 -8.01 -0.23 10.58
N LEU A 63 -9.22 0.29 10.45
CA LEU A 63 -9.47 1.73 10.51
C LEU A 63 -10.08 2.20 11.82
N GLU A 64 -10.61 1.29 12.62
CA GLU A 64 -11.27 1.66 13.85
C GLU A 64 -10.28 1.78 15.00
N GLY A 65 -10.61 2.61 15.97
CA GLY A 65 -9.82 2.80 17.17
C GLY A 65 -8.73 3.85 17.06
N GLY A 66 -8.24 4.11 15.86
CA GLY A 66 -7.29 5.20 15.63
C GLY A 66 -5.91 5.04 16.24
N SER A 67 -5.54 3.83 16.64
CA SER A 67 -4.23 3.57 17.25
C SER A 67 -3.63 2.25 16.81
N VAL A 68 -3.88 1.88 15.56
CA VAL A 68 -3.33 0.66 14.99
C VAL A 68 -1.82 0.87 14.80
N THR A 69 -1.03 -0.02 15.35
CA THR A 69 0.42 0.05 15.22
C THR A 69 0.89 -0.81 14.06
N VAL A 70 2.12 -0.57 13.62
CA VAL A 70 2.74 -1.41 12.60
C VAL A 70 2.85 -2.85 13.10
N ASP A 71 3.10 -3.02 14.39
CA ASP A 71 3.15 -4.36 14.99
C ASP A 71 1.81 -5.08 14.88
N ASP A 72 0.72 -4.35 15.06
CA ASP A 72 -0.63 -4.92 14.89
C ASP A 72 -0.83 -5.40 13.44
N VAL A 73 -0.35 -4.62 12.47
CA VAL A 73 -0.44 -5.01 11.07
C VAL A 73 0.37 -6.26 10.80
N ALA A 74 1.58 -6.32 11.36
CA ALA A 74 2.46 -7.47 11.16
C ALA A 74 1.83 -8.77 11.65
N GLU A 75 1.02 -8.71 12.71
CA GLU A 75 0.34 -9.88 13.23
C GLU A 75 -0.68 -10.47 12.26
N GLU A 76 -1.17 -9.66 11.32
CA GLU A 76 -2.14 -10.09 10.33
C GLU A 76 -1.49 -10.61 9.04
N LEU A 77 -0.17 -10.61 8.97
CA LEU A 77 0.54 -10.98 7.75
C LEU A 77 1.15 -12.36 7.85
N SER A 78 1.19 -13.05 6.70
CA SER A 78 1.88 -14.32 6.59
C SER A 78 3.37 -14.06 6.31
N PRO A 79 4.28 -14.85 6.89
CA PRO A 79 5.70 -14.69 6.57
C PRO A 79 6.05 -15.13 5.14
N ARG A 80 5.10 -15.69 4.40
CA ARG A 80 5.36 -16.25 3.06
C ARG A 80 4.56 -15.62 1.94
N GLU A 81 3.67 -14.67 2.25
CA GLU A 81 2.80 -14.10 1.22
C GLU A 81 2.97 -12.59 1.12
N PRO A 82 3.29 -12.09 -0.07
CA PRO A 82 3.42 -10.64 -0.27
C PRO A 82 2.10 -9.92 -0.07
N ARG A 83 2.18 -8.68 0.36
CA ARG A 83 1.02 -7.79 0.49
C ARG A 83 1.46 -6.35 0.31
N PHE A 84 0.53 -5.49 -0.04
CA PHE A 84 0.73 -4.05 0.03
C PHE A 84 -0.05 -3.54 1.23
N ILE A 85 0.54 -2.66 1.99
CA ILE A 85 -0.10 -2.10 3.18
C ILE A 85 -0.13 -0.59 3.06
N LEU A 86 -1.33 -0.01 3.17
CA LEU A 86 -1.50 1.42 3.32
C LEU A 86 -1.57 1.72 4.81
N TYR A 87 -0.69 2.57 5.28
CA TYR A 87 -0.64 2.92 6.69
C TYR A 87 -0.72 4.43 6.84
N LEU A 88 -1.58 4.88 7.74
CA LEU A 88 -1.75 6.29 8.07
C LEU A 88 -1.16 6.52 9.45
N PHE A 89 -0.29 7.52 9.59
CA PHE A 89 0.30 7.82 10.88
C PHE A 89 0.36 9.33 11.08
N LYS A 90 0.60 9.73 12.33
CA LYS A 90 0.71 11.13 12.69
C LYS A 90 2.16 11.56 12.62
N LYS A 91 2.42 12.63 11.91
CA LYS A 91 3.76 13.20 11.83
C LYS A 91 3.74 14.63 12.37
N ARG A 92 4.50 14.86 13.41
CA ARG A 92 4.63 16.19 14.00
C ARG A 92 5.79 16.92 13.34
N HIS A 93 5.53 18.09 12.81
CA HIS A 93 6.54 18.93 12.17
C HIS A 93 7.13 19.93 13.15
N ASP A 94 6.28 20.56 13.96
CA ASP A 94 6.68 21.45 15.04
C ASP A 94 5.51 21.50 16.03
N GLU A 95 5.57 22.41 17.00
CA GLU A 95 4.56 22.47 18.05
C GLU A 95 3.15 22.74 17.51
N LEU A 96 3.05 23.42 16.38
CA LEU A 96 1.78 23.84 15.82
C LEU A 96 1.35 23.06 14.57
N ARG A 97 2.27 22.31 13.96
CA ARG A 97 1.97 21.64 12.70
C ARG A 97 2.07 20.14 12.84
N VAL A 98 0.99 19.49 12.46
CA VAL A 98 0.88 18.03 12.46
C VAL A 98 0.27 17.64 11.13
N SER A 99 0.74 16.55 10.57
CA SER A 99 0.13 15.98 9.36
C SER A 99 -0.12 14.50 9.57
N TYR A 100 -0.90 13.92 8.66
CA TYR A 100 -1.25 12.50 8.71
C TYR A 100 -0.93 11.89 7.35
N PRO A 101 0.34 11.65 7.07
CA PRO A 101 0.74 11.12 5.76
C PRO A 101 0.38 9.65 5.59
N PHE A 102 0.22 9.27 4.32
CA PHE A 102 0.10 7.88 3.94
C PHE A 102 1.48 7.28 3.70
N LEU A 103 1.64 6.06 4.13
CA LEU A 103 2.81 5.25 3.85
C LEU A 103 2.36 4.00 3.12
N LEU A 104 3.00 3.69 2.01
CA LEU A 104 2.80 2.42 1.34
C LEU A 104 3.95 1.50 1.71
N ILE A 105 3.64 0.38 2.33
CA ILE A 105 4.64 -0.63 2.65
C ILE A 105 4.49 -1.76 1.63
N ARG A 106 5.56 -1.99 0.89
CA ARG A 106 5.63 -3.10 -0.06
C ARG A 106 6.25 -4.29 0.68
N TYR A 107 5.40 -5.13 1.21
CA TYR A 107 5.83 -6.30 1.94
C TYR A 107 5.97 -7.46 0.97
N ILE A 108 7.21 -7.78 0.63
CA ILE A 108 7.54 -8.86 -0.32
C ILE A 108 8.58 -9.75 0.35
N PRO A 109 8.11 -10.73 1.16
CA PRO A 109 9.04 -11.55 1.93
C PRO A 109 9.90 -12.45 1.01
N GLU A 110 11.15 -12.60 1.39
CA GLU A 110 12.09 -13.42 0.61
C GLU A 110 11.68 -14.88 0.55
N THR A 111 10.93 -15.33 1.53
CA THR A 111 10.44 -16.71 1.60
C THR A 111 9.19 -16.96 0.77
N ALA A 112 8.64 -15.92 0.15
CA ALA A 112 7.47 -16.09 -0.70
C ALA A 112 7.82 -16.83 -1.99
N ASN A 113 6.79 -17.39 -2.63
CA ASN A 113 6.92 -18.02 -3.91
C ASN A 113 7.56 -17.06 -4.91
N PRO A 114 8.58 -17.47 -5.67
CA PRO A 114 9.27 -16.55 -6.59
C PRO A 114 8.36 -15.87 -7.60
N ARG A 115 7.34 -16.56 -8.09
CA ARG A 115 6.39 -15.96 -9.03
C ARG A 115 5.60 -14.85 -8.36
N MET A 116 5.15 -15.05 -7.14
CA MET A 116 4.45 -14.02 -6.38
C MET A 116 5.34 -12.83 -6.09
N ARG A 117 6.58 -13.09 -5.71
CA ARG A 117 7.54 -11.99 -5.46
C ARG A 117 7.73 -11.14 -6.70
N MET A 118 7.87 -11.79 -7.84
CA MET A 118 8.03 -11.09 -9.11
C MET A 118 6.78 -10.26 -9.45
N THR A 119 5.60 -10.85 -9.30
CA THR A 119 4.35 -10.17 -9.59
C THR A 119 4.20 -8.91 -8.74
N TYR A 120 4.42 -9.04 -7.43
CA TYR A 120 4.28 -7.88 -6.53
C TYR A 120 5.34 -6.82 -6.79
N ALA A 121 6.57 -7.24 -7.09
CA ALA A 121 7.63 -6.30 -7.41
C ALA A 121 7.33 -5.52 -8.69
N GLN A 122 6.85 -6.22 -9.71
CA GLN A 122 6.51 -5.59 -10.98
C GLN A 122 5.34 -4.61 -10.86
N LEU A 123 4.39 -4.89 -10.00
CA LEU A 123 3.20 -4.05 -9.84
C LEU A 123 3.39 -2.91 -8.84
N SER A 124 4.50 -2.91 -8.12
CA SER A 124 4.74 -1.92 -7.05
C SER A 124 4.63 -0.48 -7.53
N LEU A 125 5.20 -0.18 -8.70
CA LEU A 125 5.15 1.17 -9.23
C LEU A 125 3.73 1.57 -9.61
N ALA A 126 2.99 0.65 -10.20
CA ALA A 126 1.60 0.90 -10.59
C ALA A 126 0.72 1.16 -9.36
N VAL A 127 0.95 0.42 -8.28
CA VAL A 127 0.20 0.63 -7.04
C VAL A 127 0.51 2.00 -6.45
N SER A 128 1.78 2.39 -6.43
CA SER A 128 2.18 3.70 -5.92
C SER A 128 1.57 4.83 -6.75
N ALA A 129 1.46 4.63 -8.06
CA ALA A 129 0.86 5.63 -8.93
C ALA A 129 -0.66 5.71 -8.76
N ALA A 130 -1.30 4.59 -8.48
CA ALA A 130 -2.75 4.52 -8.34
C ALA A 130 -3.25 5.04 -6.99
N LEU A 131 -2.45 4.89 -5.95
CA LEU A 131 -2.82 5.28 -4.59
C LEU A 131 -1.80 6.31 -4.09
N PRO A 132 -2.13 7.59 -4.17
CA PRO A 132 -1.20 8.65 -3.74
C PRO A 132 -0.77 8.48 -2.30
N VAL A 133 0.54 8.46 -2.09
CA VAL A 133 1.13 8.31 -0.76
C VAL A 133 2.35 9.23 -0.66
N GLN A 134 2.71 9.59 0.58
CA GLN A 134 3.86 10.45 0.83
C GLN A 134 5.16 9.67 0.98
N TYR A 135 5.07 8.43 1.44
CA TYR A 135 6.25 7.60 1.68
C TYR A 135 6.02 6.20 1.15
N VAL A 136 7.09 5.57 0.66
CA VAL A 136 7.07 4.17 0.22
C VAL A 136 8.22 3.45 0.88
N LEU A 137 7.95 2.34 1.53
CA LEU A 137 8.98 1.50 2.14
C LEU A 137 8.86 0.08 1.62
N GLU A 138 9.98 -0.58 1.47
CA GLU A 138 10.01 -1.99 1.08
C GLU A 138 10.43 -2.83 2.27
N CYS A 139 9.67 -3.87 2.57
CA CYS A 139 9.96 -4.78 3.68
C CYS A 139 10.09 -6.19 3.14
N ARG A 140 11.19 -6.85 3.42
CA ARG A 140 11.49 -8.20 2.91
C ARG A 140 11.43 -9.27 3.98
N ASP A 141 11.28 -8.88 5.21
CA ASP A 141 11.29 -9.79 6.34
C ASP A 141 10.26 -9.32 7.35
N LEU A 142 9.35 -10.20 7.71
CA LEU A 142 8.29 -9.85 8.65
C LEU A 142 8.84 -9.40 10.01
N ASP A 143 9.98 -9.93 10.40
CA ASP A 143 10.60 -9.55 11.67
C ASP A 143 11.09 -8.10 11.68
N GLU A 144 11.32 -7.51 10.50
CA GLU A 144 11.72 -6.12 10.39
C GLU A 144 10.54 -5.16 10.53
N LEU A 145 9.33 -5.65 10.32
CA LEU A 145 8.15 -4.79 10.27
C LEU A 145 7.70 -4.42 11.67
N THR A 146 8.26 -3.33 12.18
CA THR A 146 7.98 -2.80 13.50
C THR A 146 7.74 -1.30 13.42
N THR A 147 7.15 -0.76 14.49
CA THR A 147 6.94 0.68 14.58
C THR A 147 8.25 1.43 14.50
N GLU A 148 9.28 0.93 15.18
CA GLU A 148 10.61 1.59 15.16
C GLU A 148 11.20 1.61 13.76
N TRP A 149 11.05 0.53 13.01
CA TRP A 149 11.55 0.47 11.64
C TRP A 149 10.86 1.50 10.74
N VAL A 150 9.55 1.63 10.87
CA VAL A 150 8.79 2.61 10.10
C VAL A 150 9.22 4.02 10.46
N LEU A 151 9.33 4.32 11.75
CA LEU A 151 9.72 5.66 12.19
C LEU A 151 11.13 6.02 11.69
N ALA A 152 12.04 5.06 11.74
CA ALA A 152 13.41 5.30 11.30
C ALA A 152 13.50 5.58 9.80
N ASN A 153 12.65 4.93 9.00
CA ASN A 153 12.75 5.01 7.54
C ASN A 153 11.77 5.97 6.90
N ALA A 154 10.57 6.09 7.44
CA ALA A 154 9.56 6.99 6.88
C ALA A 154 9.73 8.42 7.32
N VAL A 155 10.13 8.64 8.58
CA VAL A 155 10.26 9.99 9.13
C VAL A 155 11.58 10.63 8.73
N SER A 156 12.65 9.85 8.66
CA SER A 156 13.99 10.34 8.35
C SER A 156 14.35 10.24 6.87
N GLY A 157 13.55 9.52 6.10
CA GLY A 157 13.85 9.26 4.71
C GLY A 157 13.66 10.45 3.81
N PRO A 158 14.17 10.38 2.58
CA PRO A 158 13.97 11.43 1.59
C PRO A 158 12.49 11.52 1.23
N LYS A 159 12.08 12.68 0.88
CA LYS A 159 10.68 12.96 0.54
C LYS A 159 10.41 12.81 -0.94
#